data_8ca0b6be7dc90ee8c9b444b3647818e1
#
_entry.id   8ca0b6be7dc90ee8c9b444b3647818e1
#
_cell.length_a   1.000
_cell.length_b   1.000
_cell.length_c   1.000
_cell.angle_alpha   90.00
_cell.angle_beta   90.00
_cell.angle_gamma   90.00
#
_symmetry.space_group_name_H-M   'P 1'
#
loop_
_entity.id
_entity.type
_entity.pdbx_description
1 polymer ?
#
loop_
_entity_poly.entity_id
_entity_poly.type
_entity_poly.pdbx_seq_one_letter_code
_entity_poly.pdbx_strand_id
1 'polypeptide(L)'
;MVITVAIIAVAIAGGVYYLWTSAVPVNGTTPVFATASNIYIKAIHTDQGYAFDEQSTKTGKKTIGGENIDPSIHIAKGTLVSLHVINEDKDTGAQQDLNIDAFNVHTRHLNYFEAQSINFLADKEGTYPYYSTLHPEMKGTIVVDP
;
A
#
# COMPACT_ATOMS: atom_id res chain seq x y z
N MET A 1 -9.30 37.86 -31.30
CA MET A 1 -8.78 36.52 -31.59
C MET A 1 -7.56 36.13 -30.73
N VAL A 2 -6.56 36.99 -30.55
CA VAL A 2 -5.37 36.70 -29.73
C VAL A 2 -5.67 36.41 -28.26
N ILE A 3 -6.57 37.17 -27.62
CA ILE A 3 -6.97 37.03 -26.22
C ILE A 3 -7.67 35.68 -25.96
N THR A 4 -8.53 35.26 -26.88
CA THR A 4 -9.27 33.99 -26.76
C THR A 4 -8.31 32.77 -26.82
N VAL A 5 -7.32 32.81 -27.70
CA VAL A 5 -6.30 31.77 -27.82
C VAL A 5 -5.42 31.69 -26.56
N ALA A 6 -5.07 32.84 -25.96
CA ALA A 6 -4.30 32.88 -24.73
C ALA A 6 -5.07 32.29 -23.54
N ILE A 7 -6.36 32.54 -23.41
CA ILE A 7 -7.21 31.99 -22.33
C ILE A 7 -7.34 30.49 -22.47
N ILE A 8 -7.53 29.98 -23.69
CA ILE A 8 -7.60 28.54 -23.95
C ILE A 8 -6.26 27.85 -23.61
N ALA A 9 -5.14 28.45 -24.00
CA ALA A 9 -3.81 27.88 -23.71
C ALA A 9 -3.54 27.82 -22.19
N VAL A 10 -3.91 28.84 -21.42
CA VAL A 10 -3.77 28.85 -19.96
C VAL A 10 -4.68 27.81 -19.31
N ALA A 11 -5.91 27.64 -19.79
CA ALA A 11 -6.83 26.63 -19.26
C ALA A 11 -6.33 25.20 -19.52
N ILE A 12 -5.80 24.94 -20.70
CA ILE A 12 -5.21 23.64 -21.05
C ILE A 12 -3.97 23.37 -20.20
N ALA A 13 -3.04 24.33 -20.10
CA ALA A 13 -1.84 24.20 -19.30
C ALA A 13 -2.14 23.97 -17.81
N GLY A 14 -3.11 24.72 -17.26
CA GLY A 14 -3.59 24.58 -15.90
C GLY A 14 -4.26 23.22 -15.65
N GLY A 15 -5.06 22.75 -16.59
CA GLY A 15 -5.69 21.44 -16.55
C GLY A 15 -4.68 20.30 -16.58
N VAL A 16 -3.69 20.36 -17.47
CA VAL A 16 -2.60 19.37 -17.55
C VAL A 16 -1.75 19.38 -16.27
N TYR A 17 -1.43 20.55 -15.75
CA TYR A 17 -0.68 20.68 -14.50
C TYR A 17 -1.45 20.08 -13.31
N TYR A 18 -2.76 20.36 -13.22
CA TYR A 18 -3.61 19.79 -12.17
C TYR A 18 -3.68 18.27 -12.26
N LEU A 19 -3.87 17.70 -13.44
CA LEU A 19 -3.86 16.26 -13.66
C LEU A 19 -2.52 15.63 -13.25
N TRP A 20 -1.41 16.27 -13.59
CA TRP A 20 -0.07 15.79 -13.24
C TRP A 20 0.18 15.79 -11.73
N THR A 21 -0.27 16.81 -11.02
CA THR A 21 -0.09 16.92 -9.56
C THR A 21 -1.04 16.04 -8.76
N SER A 22 -2.16 15.61 -9.36
CA SER A 22 -3.13 14.69 -8.75
C SER A 22 -2.87 13.21 -9.07
N ALA A 23 -1.94 12.92 -9.97
CA ALA A 23 -1.56 11.53 -10.27
C ALA A 23 -0.77 10.91 -9.11
N VAL A 24 -1.16 9.72 -8.72
CA VAL A 24 -0.44 8.93 -7.70
C VAL A 24 0.67 8.12 -8.39
N PRO A 25 1.95 8.35 -8.07
CA PRO A 25 3.01 7.49 -8.57
C PRO A 25 2.90 6.10 -7.94
N VAL A 26 2.92 5.08 -8.77
CA VAL A 26 2.86 3.68 -8.36
C VAL A 26 4.02 2.89 -8.93
N ASN A 27 4.36 1.75 -8.35
CA ASN A 27 5.50 0.92 -8.74
C ASN A 27 6.79 1.75 -8.92
N GLY A 28 6.92 2.79 -8.08
CA GLY A 28 8.06 3.70 -8.04
C GLY A 28 8.03 4.87 -9.04
N THR A 29 7.33 4.79 -10.17
CA THR A 29 7.48 5.83 -11.22
C THR A 29 6.22 6.11 -12.05
N THR A 30 5.30 5.18 -12.20
CA THR A 30 4.18 5.33 -13.15
C THR A 30 3.00 6.05 -12.51
N PRO A 31 2.56 7.20 -13.04
CA PRO A 31 1.37 7.87 -12.55
C PRO A 31 0.10 7.13 -12.98
N VAL A 32 -0.83 6.93 -12.06
CA VAL A 32 -2.12 6.27 -12.31
C VAL A 32 -3.26 7.15 -11.81
N PHE A 33 -4.32 7.23 -12.61
CA PHE A 33 -5.57 7.91 -12.27
C PHE A 33 -6.66 6.85 -12.04
N ALA A 34 -6.77 6.36 -10.82
CA ALA A 34 -7.78 5.38 -10.45
C ALA A 34 -8.15 5.52 -8.97
N THR A 35 -9.31 4.98 -8.61
CA THR A 35 -9.66 4.83 -7.19
C THR A 35 -8.93 3.63 -6.62
N ALA A 36 -8.17 3.86 -5.55
CA ALA A 36 -7.43 2.79 -4.90
C ALA A 36 -8.35 1.86 -4.09
N SER A 37 -8.05 0.57 -4.13
CA SER A 37 -8.57 -0.42 -3.18
C SER A 37 -7.72 -0.35 -1.91
N ASN A 38 -8.36 -0.12 -0.76
CA ASN A 38 -7.66 0.00 0.51
C ASN A 38 -7.52 -1.36 1.17
N ILE A 39 -6.30 -1.71 1.56
CA ILE A 39 -5.96 -2.91 2.33
C ILE A 39 -5.24 -2.45 3.58
N TYR A 40 -5.51 -3.08 4.72
CA TYR A 40 -4.93 -2.71 6.00
C TYR A 40 -4.20 -3.90 6.60
N ILE A 41 -2.93 -3.68 6.96
CA ILE A 41 -2.08 -4.65 7.65
C ILE A 41 -1.50 -4.00 8.89
N LYS A 42 -1.47 -4.74 9.97
CA LYS A 42 -0.76 -4.37 11.19
C LYS A 42 0.45 -5.30 11.40
N ALA A 43 1.53 -4.74 11.90
CA ALA A 43 2.67 -5.48 12.41
C ALA A 43 2.51 -5.63 13.92
N ILE A 44 2.62 -6.85 14.42
CA ILE A 44 2.40 -7.22 15.81
C ILE A 44 3.50 -8.14 16.34
N HIS A 45 3.63 -8.20 17.65
CA HIS A 45 4.39 -9.24 18.34
C HIS A 45 3.43 -10.29 18.94
N THR A 46 3.76 -11.56 18.75
CA THR A 46 3.00 -12.72 19.25
C THR A 46 3.91 -13.62 20.08
N ASP A 47 3.36 -14.62 20.74
CA ASP A 47 4.14 -15.62 21.45
C ASP A 47 5.11 -16.41 20.53
N GLN A 48 4.89 -16.36 19.21
CA GLN A 48 5.71 -17.03 18.20
C GLN A 48 6.74 -16.12 17.52
N GLY A 49 6.76 -14.84 17.87
CA GLY A 49 7.61 -13.81 17.27
C GLY A 49 6.81 -12.71 16.59
N TYR A 50 7.49 -11.95 15.72
CA TYR A 50 6.86 -10.87 14.97
C TYR A 50 6.09 -11.40 13.77
N ALA A 51 4.94 -10.79 13.47
CA ALA A 51 4.08 -11.21 12.37
C ALA A 51 3.29 -10.04 11.78
N PHE A 52 2.88 -10.18 10.52
CA PHE A 52 1.82 -9.37 9.95
C PHE A 52 0.46 -9.98 10.24
N ASP A 53 -0.54 -9.13 10.48
CA ASP A 53 -1.93 -9.55 10.64
C ASP A 53 -2.85 -8.66 9.80
N GLU A 54 -3.83 -9.27 9.14
CA GLU A 54 -4.80 -8.55 8.32
C GLU A 54 -5.84 -7.85 9.18
N GLN A 55 -5.98 -6.55 9.01
CA GLN A 55 -7.04 -5.77 9.63
C GLN A 55 -8.23 -5.66 8.69
N SER A 56 -9.42 -6.05 9.14
CA SER A 56 -10.63 -6.00 8.31
C SER A 56 -10.90 -4.60 7.75
N THR A 57 -11.04 -4.54 6.43
CA THR A 57 -10.98 -3.33 5.61
C THR A 57 -12.17 -2.38 5.72
N LYS A 58 -13.35 -2.83 6.14
CA LYS A 58 -14.58 -2.00 6.01
C LYS A 58 -15.01 -1.22 7.25
N THR A 59 -14.56 -1.57 8.43
CA THR A 59 -15.05 -0.91 9.66
C THR A 59 -14.03 -0.77 10.77
N GLY A 60 -12.76 -1.09 10.55
CA GLY A 60 -11.75 -1.12 11.63
C GLY A 60 -12.07 -2.12 12.74
N LYS A 61 -13.02 -3.01 12.51
CA LYS A 61 -13.35 -4.09 13.44
C LYS A 61 -12.39 -5.24 13.26
N LYS A 62 -11.84 -5.69 14.38
CA LYS A 62 -11.11 -6.96 14.48
C LYS A 62 -11.82 -8.05 13.70
N THR A 63 -11.10 -8.81 12.90
CA THR A 63 -11.62 -10.00 12.22
C THR A 63 -12.30 -10.90 13.25
N ILE A 64 -13.60 -11.13 13.08
CA ILE A 64 -14.31 -12.07 13.93
C ILE A 64 -13.91 -13.46 13.45
N GLY A 65 -12.93 -14.07 14.08
CA GLY A 65 -12.54 -15.42 13.70
C GLY A 65 -11.08 -15.81 13.93
N GLY A 66 -10.27 -14.94 14.49
CA GLY A 66 -8.86 -15.22 14.76
C GLY A 66 -7.91 -14.29 14.03
N GLU A 67 -6.66 -14.32 14.43
CA GLU A 67 -5.57 -13.63 13.77
C GLU A 67 -5.29 -14.31 12.43
N ASN A 68 -5.26 -13.55 11.34
CA ASN A 68 -4.82 -14.03 10.04
C ASN A 68 -3.35 -13.66 9.87
N ILE A 69 -2.49 -14.48 10.45
CA ILE A 69 -1.04 -14.25 10.52
C ILE A 69 -0.41 -14.44 9.16
N ASP A 70 0.43 -13.49 8.76
CA ASP A 70 1.17 -13.48 7.49
C ASP A 70 0.27 -13.79 6.27
N PRO A 71 -0.81 -13.00 6.07
CA PRO A 71 -1.88 -13.36 5.15
C PRO A 71 -1.46 -13.42 3.68
N SER A 72 -2.14 -14.27 2.93
CA SER A 72 -2.17 -14.18 1.46
C SER A 72 -3.26 -13.21 1.04
N ILE A 73 -2.85 -12.11 0.40
CA ILE A 73 -3.75 -11.04 -0.05
C ILE A 73 -4.06 -11.24 -1.52
N HIS A 74 -5.34 -11.47 -1.84
CA HIS A 74 -5.81 -11.65 -3.21
C HIS A 74 -6.27 -10.33 -3.82
N ILE A 75 -5.77 -10.00 -5.00
CA ILE A 75 -5.99 -8.73 -5.69
C ILE A 75 -6.24 -9.02 -7.17
N ALA A 76 -7.32 -8.49 -7.74
CA ALA A 76 -7.54 -8.60 -9.18
C ALA A 76 -6.51 -7.78 -9.96
N LYS A 77 -6.04 -8.31 -11.09
CA LYS A 77 -5.12 -7.61 -11.99
C LYS A 77 -5.68 -6.26 -12.44
N GLY A 78 -4.81 -5.27 -12.52
CA GLY A 78 -5.15 -3.90 -12.88
C GLY A 78 -5.68 -3.05 -11.72
N THR A 79 -5.77 -3.62 -10.51
CA THR A 79 -6.19 -2.86 -9.33
C THR A 79 -5.09 -1.92 -8.85
N LEU A 80 -5.41 -0.65 -8.67
CA LEU A 80 -4.60 0.28 -7.87
C LEU A 80 -4.84 -0.03 -6.39
N VAL A 81 -3.80 -0.34 -5.66
CA VAL A 81 -3.86 -0.68 -4.23
C VAL A 81 -3.25 0.44 -3.41
N SER A 82 -3.94 0.79 -2.31
CA SER A 82 -3.37 1.56 -1.21
C SER A 82 -3.26 0.63 0.01
N LEU A 83 -2.04 0.17 0.29
CA LEU A 83 -1.74 -0.69 1.42
C LEU A 83 -1.36 0.17 2.62
N HIS A 84 -2.18 0.11 3.66
CA HIS A 84 -1.98 0.82 4.92
C HIS A 84 -1.31 -0.12 5.92
N VAL A 85 -0.10 0.24 6.33
CA VAL A 85 0.68 -0.52 7.30
C VAL A 85 0.78 0.27 8.59
N ILE A 86 0.45 -0.35 9.73
CA ILE A 86 0.60 0.23 11.06
C ILE A 86 1.43 -0.69 11.94
N ASN A 87 2.33 -0.13 12.73
CA ASN A 87 3.03 -0.86 13.77
C ASN A 87 2.20 -0.84 15.06
N GLU A 88 1.61 -1.98 15.43
CA GLU A 88 0.86 -2.18 16.67
C GLU A 88 1.63 -3.01 17.72
N ASP A 89 2.96 -3.16 17.56
CA ASP A 89 3.79 -3.85 18.53
C ASP A 89 3.98 -3.03 19.81
N LYS A 90 3.01 -3.16 20.69
CA LYS A 90 3.03 -2.53 22.02
C LYS A 90 3.99 -3.23 22.98
N ASP A 91 4.21 -4.53 22.78
CA ASP A 91 4.85 -5.37 23.80
C ASP A 91 6.36 -5.16 23.83
N THR A 92 6.98 -5.05 22.69
CA THR A 92 8.43 -4.82 22.57
C THR A 92 8.76 -3.38 22.17
N GLY A 93 7.85 -2.70 21.48
CA GLY A 93 8.09 -1.36 20.92
C GLY A 93 9.12 -1.37 19.79
N ALA A 94 9.36 -2.52 19.16
CA ALA A 94 10.30 -2.64 18.06
C ALA A 94 9.84 -1.87 16.82
N GLN A 95 10.78 -1.40 16.02
CA GLN A 95 10.47 -0.82 14.71
C GLN A 95 10.04 -1.91 13.75
N GLN A 96 9.12 -1.57 12.85
CA GLN A 96 8.58 -2.46 11.83
C GLN A 96 8.67 -1.84 10.46
N ASP A 97 8.78 -2.65 9.41
CA ASP A 97 8.72 -2.22 8.02
C ASP A 97 8.00 -3.26 7.17
N LEU A 98 7.61 -2.87 5.96
CA LEU A 98 7.05 -3.77 4.96
C LEU A 98 7.59 -3.43 3.58
N ASN A 99 8.04 -4.45 2.85
CA ASN A 99 8.62 -4.33 1.51
C ASN A 99 7.90 -5.26 0.52
N ILE A 100 7.69 -4.78 -0.70
CA ILE A 100 7.15 -5.55 -1.84
C ILE A 100 8.02 -5.25 -3.06
N ASP A 101 9.08 -6.03 -3.26
CA ASP A 101 10.06 -5.79 -4.31
C ASP A 101 9.45 -5.83 -5.72
N ALA A 102 8.50 -6.74 -5.93
CA ALA A 102 7.84 -6.90 -7.23
C ALA A 102 7.16 -5.64 -7.75
N PHE A 103 6.73 -4.77 -6.84
CA PHE A 103 6.08 -3.49 -7.16
C PHE A 103 6.94 -2.27 -6.81
N ASN A 104 8.20 -2.50 -6.37
CA ASN A 104 9.14 -1.45 -6.00
C ASN A 104 8.57 -0.45 -4.98
N VAL A 105 7.91 -0.98 -3.94
CA VAL A 105 7.33 -0.19 -2.86
C VAL A 105 7.74 -0.73 -1.49
N HIS A 106 7.93 0.20 -0.55
CA HIS A 106 8.29 -0.12 0.83
C HIS A 106 7.82 0.98 1.78
N THR A 107 7.65 0.65 3.04
CA THR A 107 7.50 1.64 4.11
C THR A 107 8.87 2.11 4.60
N ARG A 108 8.90 3.23 5.30
CA ARG A 108 10.01 3.53 6.21
C ARG A 108 9.94 2.59 7.44
N HIS A 109 10.94 2.64 8.30
CA HIS A 109 10.85 2.02 9.62
C HIS A 109 9.80 2.76 10.45
N LEU A 110 8.78 2.04 10.91
CA LEU A 110 7.65 2.56 11.67
C LEU A 110 7.88 2.28 13.15
N ASN A 111 7.87 3.30 13.99
CA ASN A 111 7.85 3.14 15.43
C ASN A 111 6.46 2.66 15.91
N TYR A 112 6.35 2.26 17.18
CA TYR A 112 5.08 1.89 17.75
C TYR A 112 3.99 2.94 17.47
N PHE A 113 2.85 2.48 17.00
CA PHE A 113 1.66 3.27 16.62
C PHE A 113 1.86 4.23 15.44
N GLU A 114 2.99 4.13 14.72
CA GLU A 114 3.15 4.82 13.43
C GLU A 114 2.55 4.01 12.28
N ALA A 115 1.98 4.73 11.32
CA ALA A 115 1.42 4.15 10.11
C ALA A 115 1.96 4.83 8.85
N GLN A 116 1.96 4.08 7.75
CA GLN A 116 2.26 4.59 6.41
C GLN A 116 1.42 3.86 5.38
N SER A 117 1.00 4.59 4.35
CA SER A 117 0.38 4.00 3.17
C SER A 117 1.38 3.95 2.04
N ILE A 118 1.42 2.81 1.35
CA ILE A 118 2.17 2.61 0.11
C ILE A 118 1.21 2.26 -1.01
N ASN A 119 1.46 2.77 -2.22
CA ASN A 119 0.56 2.58 -3.35
C ASN A 119 1.28 1.80 -4.45
N PHE A 120 0.60 0.82 -5.03
CA PHE A 120 1.11 0.07 -6.18
C PHE A 120 -0.03 -0.34 -7.12
N LEU A 121 0.32 -0.57 -8.38
CA LEU A 121 -0.58 -1.13 -9.37
C LEU A 121 -0.27 -2.63 -9.52
N ALA A 122 -1.29 -3.48 -9.29
CA ALA A 122 -1.19 -4.92 -9.49
C ALA A 122 -1.28 -5.24 -11.00
N ASP A 123 -0.25 -4.89 -11.77
CA ASP A 123 -0.24 -4.92 -13.24
C ASP A 123 0.13 -6.30 -13.82
N LYS A 124 0.68 -7.19 -13.02
CA LYS A 124 1.15 -8.52 -13.45
C LYS A 124 0.56 -9.61 -12.58
N GLU A 125 -0.04 -10.62 -13.23
CA GLU A 125 -0.50 -11.84 -12.57
C GLU A 125 0.65 -12.61 -11.92
N GLY A 126 0.39 -13.22 -10.77
CA GLY A 126 1.37 -14.03 -10.07
C GLY A 126 1.28 -13.93 -8.56
N THR A 127 2.18 -14.62 -7.89
CA THR A 127 2.33 -14.61 -6.43
C THR A 127 3.64 -13.93 -6.07
N TYR A 128 3.55 -12.90 -5.26
CA TYR A 128 4.67 -12.03 -4.90
C TYR A 128 4.81 -11.97 -3.37
N PRO A 129 6.01 -12.17 -2.82
CA PRO A 129 6.21 -12.03 -1.38
C PRO A 129 6.16 -10.56 -0.97
N TYR A 130 5.63 -10.33 0.23
CA TYR A 130 5.93 -9.14 1.02
C TYR A 130 6.59 -9.57 2.33
N TYR A 131 7.46 -8.73 2.89
CA TYR A 131 8.28 -9.11 4.04
C TYR A 131 8.78 -7.90 4.82
N SER A 132 9.27 -8.13 6.05
CA SER A 132 10.03 -7.15 6.83
C SER A 132 11.54 -7.35 6.64
N THR A 133 12.28 -6.25 6.53
CA THR A 133 13.77 -6.30 6.55
C THR A 133 14.31 -6.37 7.96
N LEU A 134 13.54 -5.92 8.95
CA LEU A 134 13.92 -5.89 10.36
C LEU A 134 13.65 -7.22 11.06
N HIS A 135 12.59 -7.91 10.63
CA HIS A 135 12.12 -9.17 11.22
C HIS A 135 11.86 -10.19 10.10
N PRO A 136 12.88 -10.98 9.68
CA PRO A 136 12.79 -11.85 8.50
C PRO A 136 11.75 -12.98 8.59
N GLU A 137 11.26 -13.29 9.80
CA GLU A 137 10.14 -14.20 10.02
C GLU A 137 8.81 -13.65 9.51
N MET A 138 8.63 -12.32 9.52
CA MET A 138 7.44 -11.64 9.04
C MET A 138 7.39 -11.64 7.51
N LYS A 139 6.53 -12.44 6.93
CA LYS A 139 6.37 -12.55 5.48
C LYS A 139 5.01 -13.10 5.10
N GLY A 140 4.43 -12.56 4.05
CA GLY A 140 3.21 -13.07 3.46
C GLY A 140 3.27 -12.99 1.94
N THR A 141 2.13 -13.11 1.29
CA THR A 141 2.06 -13.12 -0.17
C THR A 141 0.98 -12.19 -0.69
N ILE A 142 1.26 -11.57 -1.83
CA ILE A 142 0.25 -10.91 -2.67
C ILE A 142 0.02 -11.83 -3.86
N VAL A 143 -1.22 -12.24 -4.04
CA VAL A 143 -1.67 -13.02 -5.19
C VAL A 143 -2.44 -12.10 -6.12
N VAL A 144 -1.90 -11.86 -7.32
CA VAL A 144 -2.59 -11.09 -8.35
C VAL A 144 -3.31 -12.06 -9.25
N ASP A 145 -4.62 -12.09 -9.10
CA ASP A 145 -5.54 -12.93 -9.87
C ASP A 145 -5.84 -12.30 -11.24
N PRO A 146 -6.14 -13.10 -12.28
CA PRO A 146 -6.45 -12.63 -13.63
C PRO A 146 -7.56 -11.59 -13.73
#